data_5f3b336d098e504cf2b65f67dbf41de6
#
_entry.id   5f3b336d098e504cf2b65f67dbf41de6
#
_cell.length_a   1.000
_cell.length_b   1.000
_cell.length_c   1.000
_cell.angle_alpha   90.00
_cell.angle_beta   90.00
_cell.angle_gamma   90.00
#
_symmetry.space_group_name_H-M   'P 1'
#
loop_
_entity.id
_entity.type
_entity.pdbx_description
1 polymer ?
#
loop_
_entity_poly.entity_id
_entity_poly.type
_entity_poly.pdbx_seq_one_letter_code
_entity_poly.pdbx_strand_id
1 'polypeptide(L)'
;MKQYKTIVNGATMAGLAIASCDPEGTLIVDRGNQLASDFYASMRADPMPERVIQGEAARKFRAGMEQYPSLVQDGQLAITEGMPALGRYVENQKLQILFDFSIISRKQNMNHLTLTGICRDEIYHIQAENYVDTTEAFAQQAADGIVTESLNLLIWKNGKDPVICPHAAIHDFPTGGYYILEMPVDTEMTYPQLRKQALELFSCTRTDSSDLLLKAADRICVRGRQSSVISDSNGFILCSCLSEDLLHAMERGEQFWRDYLC
;
A
#
# COMPACT_ATOMS: atom_id res chain seq x y z
N MET A 1 19.72 22.06 6.57
CA MET A 1 18.52 21.24 6.90
C MET A 1 17.51 21.50 5.81
N LYS A 2 17.00 20.44 5.15
CA LYS A 2 16.04 20.61 4.05
C LYS A 2 14.65 20.84 4.65
N GLN A 3 13.90 21.78 4.09
CA GLN A 3 12.57 22.16 4.58
C GLN A 3 11.52 21.80 3.53
N TYR A 4 10.40 21.25 3.97
CA TYR A 4 9.26 20.87 3.14
C TYR A 4 7.98 21.51 3.70
N LYS A 5 6.94 21.62 2.89
CA LYS A 5 5.60 21.98 3.36
C LYS A 5 4.98 20.76 4.07
N THR A 6 5.16 19.57 3.49
CA THR A 6 4.55 18.34 4.01
C THR A 6 5.54 17.16 4.00
N ILE A 7 5.54 16.39 5.08
CA ILE A 7 6.13 15.04 5.11
C ILE A 7 5.00 14.03 5.14
N VAL A 8 5.05 13.06 4.22
CA VAL A 8 4.14 11.92 4.17
C VAL A 8 4.91 10.67 4.60
N ASN A 9 4.44 10.00 5.64
CA ASN A 9 4.95 8.70 6.06
C ASN A 9 4.18 7.59 5.34
N GLY A 10 4.88 6.84 4.51
CA GLY A 10 4.35 5.77 3.68
C GLY A 10 4.31 6.12 2.19
N ALA A 11 5.07 5.39 1.38
CA ALA A 11 4.98 5.40 -0.09
C ALA A 11 3.74 4.59 -0.55
N THR A 12 2.60 4.84 0.09
CA THR A 12 1.29 4.23 -0.15
C THR A 12 0.57 4.91 -1.31
N MET A 13 -0.52 4.33 -1.81
CA MET A 13 -1.30 4.95 -2.90
C MET A 13 -1.86 6.32 -2.51
N ALA A 14 -2.36 6.49 -1.28
CA ALA A 14 -2.81 7.79 -0.77
C ALA A 14 -1.62 8.75 -0.62
N GLY A 15 -0.48 8.28 -0.12
CA GLY A 15 0.74 9.08 0.04
C GLY A 15 1.29 9.60 -1.29
N LEU A 16 1.30 8.76 -2.32
CA LEU A 16 1.71 9.17 -3.68
C LEU A 16 0.77 10.23 -4.26
N ALA A 17 -0.54 10.11 -4.01
CA ALA A 17 -1.51 11.11 -4.48
C ALA A 17 -1.35 12.45 -3.76
N ILE A 18 -1.17 12.46 -2.44
CA ILE A 18 -0.88 13.68 -1.66
C ILE A 18 0.35 14.37 -2.24
N ALA A 19 1.45 13.63 -2.43
CA ALA A 19 2.69 14.21 -2.96
C ALA A 19 2.56 14.71 -4.40
N SER A 20 1.70 14.10 -5.22
CA SER A 20 1.47 14.57 -6.60
C SER A 20 0.74 15.91 -6.69
N CYS A 21 0.07 16.33 -5.62
CA CYS A 21 -0.59 17.64 -5.57
C CYS A 21 0.40 18.78 -5.32
N ASP A 22 1.50 18.52 -4.62
CA ASP A 22 2.59 19.47 -4.37
C ASP A 22 3.95 18.73 -4.37
N PRO A 23 4.49 18.36 -5.55
CA PRO A 23 5.69 17.52 -5.64
C PRO A 23 6.96 18.19 -5.12
N GLU A 24 7.05 19.51 -5.20
CA GLU A 24 8.21 20.26 -4.73
C GLU A 24 8.20 20.48 -3.22
N GLY A 25 7.02 20.70 -2.66
CA GLY A 25 6.79 20.93 -1.23
C GLY A 25 6.64 19.67 -0.40
N THR A 26 6.52 18.49 -1.02
CA THR A 26 6.23 17.25 -0.29
C THR A 26 7.39 16.26 -0.38
N LEU A 27 7.77 15.69 0.76
CA LEU A 27 8.66 14.53 0.86
C LEU A 27 7.90 13.33 1.37
N ILE A 28 7.96 12.22 0.64
CA ILE A 28 7.53 10.92 1.14
C ILE A 28 8.74 10.27 1.84
N VAL A 29 8.53 9.73 3.03
CA VAL A 29 9.47 8.85 3.73
C VAL A 29 8.82 7.48 3.89
N ASP A 30 9.55 6.39 3.65
CA ASP A 30 9.02 5.04 3.83
C ASP A 30 10.09 4.13 4.43
N ARG A 31 9.68 3.34 5.41
CA ARG A 31 10.55 2.34 6.05
C ARG A 31 10.92 1.20 5.11
N GLY A 32 10.06 0.89 4.14
CA GLY A 32 10.31 -0.11 3.11
C GLY A 32 11.05 0.48 1.91
N ASN A 33 11.10 -0.32 0.87
CA ASN A 33 11.76 -0.01 -0.40
C ASN A 33 10.84 -0.19 -1.61
N GLN A 34 9.53 -0.23 -1.39
CA GLN A 34 8.53 -0.48 -2.42
C GLN A 34 7.48 0.63 -2.46
N LEU A 35 7.07 0.99 -3.69
CA LEU A 35 5.94 1.87 -3.93
C LEU A 35 4.63 1.13 -3.66
N ALA A 36 3.61 1.86 -3.20
CA ALA A 36 2.29 1.33 -2.90
C ALA A 36 2.36 0.05 -2.04
N SER A 37 3.14 0.13 -0.96
CA SER A 37 3.43 -1.01 -0.10
C SER A 37 2.17 -1.62 0.53
N ASP A 38 1.13 -0.82 0.72
CA ASP A 38 -0.20 -1.22 1.19
C ASP A 38 -0.96 -2.13 0.22
N PHE A 39 -0.62 -2.11 -1.08
CA PHE A 39 -1.20 -2.98 -2.11
C PHE A 39 -0.21 -4.02 -2.64
N TYR A 40 0.99 -3.59 -3.06
CA TYR A 40 1.94 -4.48 -3.72
C TYR A 40 2.78 -5.32 -2.76
N ALA A 41 3.27 -4.75 -1.65
CA ALA A 41 4.02 -5.54 -0.67
C ALA A 41 3.13 -6.51 0.10
N SER A 42 1.85 -6.17 0.29
CA SER A 42 0.83 -7.02 0.87
C SER A 42 0.20 -8.00 -0.14
N MET A 43 0.49 -7.85 -1.43
CA MET A 43 -0.14 -8.62 -2.52
C MET A 43 -1.67 -8.58 -2.46
N ARG A 44 -2.22 -7.41 -2.20
CA ARG A 44 -3.65 -7.20 -2.13
C ARG A 44 -4.26 -7.33 -3.54
N ALA A 45 -5.14 -8.30 -3.72
CA ALA A 45 -5.91 -8.46 -4.96
C ALA A 45 -7.13 -7.53 -4.91
N ASP A 46 -7.17 -6.54 -5.78
CA ASP A 46 -8.31 -5.63 -5.90
C ASP A 46 -8.88 -5.68 -7.32
N PRO A 47 -10.21 -5.63 -7.45
CA PRO A 47 -10.84 -5.45 -8.75
C PRO A 47 -10.46 -4.09 -9.32
N MET A 48 -10.38 -4.01 -10.63
CA MET A 48 -10.28 -2.72 -11.31
C MET A 48 -11.64 -2.02 -11.23
N PRO A 49 -11.72 -0.81 -10.63
CA PRO A 49 -13.02 -0.16 -10.48
C PRO A 49 -13.59 0.26 -11.83
N GLU A 50 -14.87 -0.12 -12.08
CA GLU A 50 -15.62 0.32 -13.27
C GLU A 50 -16.19 1.73 -13.11
N ARG A 51 -16.19 2.28 -11.89
CA ARG A 51 -16.72 3.61 -11.58
C ARG A 51 -15.92 4.75 -12.23
N VAL A 52 -16.55 5.88 -12.38
CA VAL A 52 -15.89 7.12 -12.81
C VAL A 52 -14.90 7.57 -11.74
N ILE A 53 -13.64 7.76 -12.14
CA ILE A 53 -12.58 8.25 -11.26
C ILE A 53 -12.61 9.78 -11.27
N GLN A 54 -12.77 10.38 -10.10
CA GLN A 54 -12.89 11.82 -9.94
C GLN A 54 -11.55 12.52 -9.68
N GLY A 55 -10.63 11.85 -8.96
CA GLY A 55 -9.32 12.41 -8.63
C GLY A 55 -8.39 12.54 -9.84
N GLU A 56 -7.64 13.63 -9.94
CA GLU A 56 -6.68 13.86 -11.03
C GLU A 56 -5.50 12.90 -10.93
N ALA A 57 -4.96 12.69 -9.72
CA ALA A 57 -3.88 11.77 -9.44
C ALA A 57 -4.26 10.34 -9.85
N ALA A 58 -5.45 9.88 -9.45
CA ALA A 58 -5.96 8.56 -9.80
C ALA A 58 -6.20 8.40 -11.31
N ARG A 59 -6.73 9.43 -11.99
CA ARG A 59 -6.90 9.42 -13.46
C ARG A 59 -5.57 9.34 -14.20
N LYS A 60 -4.57 10.13 -13.78
CA LYS A 60 -3.22 10.08 -14.37
C LYS A 60 -2.59 8.70 -14.21
N PHE A 61 -2.72 8.11 -13.01
CA PHE A 61 -2.21 6.78 -12.77
C PHE A 61 -2.93 5.72 -13.61
N ARG A 62 -4.27 5.76 -13.67
CA ARG A 62 -5.06 4.86 -14.52
C ARG A 62 -4.68 4.96 -15.99
N ALA A 63 -4.56 6.18 -16.53
CA ALA A 63 -4.12 6.38 -17.92
C ALA A 63 -2.71 5.84 -18.17
N GLY A 64 -1.81 5.91 -17.18
CA GLY A 64 -0.51 5.26 -17.22
C GLY A 64 -0.61 3.73 -17.26
N MET A 65 -1.54 3.15 -16.51
CA MET A 65 -1.76 1.69 -16.52
C MET A 65 -2.33 1.18 -17.85
N GLU A 66 -3.19 1.95 -18.50
CA GLU A 66 -3.78 1.57 -19.80
C GLU A 66 -2.72 1.39 -20.91
N GLN A 67 -1.52 1.93 -20.73
CA GLN A 67 -0.37 1.70 -21.60
C GLN A 67 0.24 0.29 -21.44
N TYR A 68 -0.19 -0.45 -20.42
CA TYR A 68 0.25 -1.81 -20.10
C TYR A 68 -0.97 -2.73 -20.06
N PRO A 69 -1.43 -3.27 -21.20
CA PRO A 69 -2.64 -4.11 -21.28
C PRO A 69 -2.61 -5.33 -20.37
N SER A 70 -1.39 -5.82 -20.05
CA SER A 70 -1.20 -6.95 -19.14
C SER A 70 -1.48 -6.62 -17.66
N LEU A 71 -1.58 -5.33 -17.30
CA LEU A 71 -1.85 -4.92 -15.91
C LEU A 71 -3.28 -5.17 -15.46
N VAL A 72 -4.22 -5.19 -16.37
CA VAL A 72 -5.62 -5.46 -16.07
C VAL A 72 -6.00 -6.78 -16.73
N GLN A 73 -6.14 -7.82 -15.93
CA GLN A 73 -6.50 -9.15 -16.37
C GLN A 73 -7.81 -9.55 -15.70
N ASP A 74 -8.78 -9.96 -16.49
CA ASP A 74 -10.07 -10.45 -16.01
C ASP A 74 -10.79 -9.48 -15.03
N GLY A 75 -10.63 -8.17 -15.25
CA GLY A 75 -11.20 -7.13 -14.38
C GLY A 75 -10.47 -6.95 -13.05
N GLN A 76 -9.34 -7.62 -12.85
CA GLN A 76 -8.48 -7.49 -11.68
C GLN A 76 -7.12 -6.87 -12.04
N LEU A 77 -6.53 -6.22 -11.06
CA LEU A 77 -5.21 -5.63 -11.22
C LEU A 77 -4.13 -6.69 -11.02
N ALA A 78 -3.30 -6.89 -12.06
CA ALA A 78 -2.16 -7.81 -11.99
C ALA A 78 -1.07 -7.24 -11.06
N ILE A 79 -0.92 -7.81 -9.88
CA ILE A 79 0.00 -7.33 -8.84
C ILE A 79 1.45 -7.37 -9.31
N THR A 80 1.84 -8.39 -10.08
CA THR A 80 3.23 -8.59 -10.51
C THR A 80 3.72 -7.53 -11.51
N GLU A 81 2.83 -6.87 -12.22
CA GLU A 81 3.14 -5.98 -13.34
C GLU A 81 2.90 -4.50 -13.05
N GLY A 82 2.28 -4.16 -11.91
CA GLY A 82 1.94 -2.79 -11.56
C GLY A 82 3.12 -1.88 -11.18
N MET A 83 4.23 -2.47 -10.76
CA MET A 83 5.41 -1.68 -10.33
C MET A 83 6.00 -0.81 -11.45
N PRO A 84 6.11 -1.25 -12.72
CA PRO A 84 6.56 -0.37 -13.80
C PRO A 84 5.66 0.85 -14.02
N ALA A 85 4.33 0.69 -13.93
CA ALA A 85 3.40 1.81 -14.06
C ALA A 85 3.53 2.80 -12.90
N LEU A 86 3.71 2.30 -11.67
CA LEU A 86 4.00 3.13 -10.50
C LEU A 86 5.32 3.88 -10.61
N GLY A 87 6.39 3.20 -11.03
CA GLY A 87 7.69 3.83 -11.25
C GLY A 87 7.59 5.01 -12.23
N ARG A 88 6.93 4.81 -13.36
CA ARG A 88 6.68 5.89 -14.33
C ARG A 88 5.79 7.00 -13.79
N TYR A 89 4.77 6.66 -12.99
CA TYR A 89 3.94 7.67 -12.33
C TYR A 89 4.79 8.57 -11.43
N VAL A 90 5.63 7.98 -10.57
CA VAL A 90 6.54 8.71 -9.67
C VAL A 90 7.49 9.61 -10.45
N GLU A 91 8.10 9.09 -11.52
CA GLU A 91 8.98 9.87 -12.40
C GLU A 91 8.25 11.04 -13.08
N ASN A 92 7.10 10.78 -13.70
CA ASN A 92 6.33 11.78 -14.41
C ASN A 92 5.81 12.89 -13.49
N GLN A 93 5.43 12.54 -12.25
CA GLN A 93 5.01 13.51 -11.24
C GLN A 93 6.20 14.12 -10.47
N LYS A 94 7.45 13.68 -10.70
CA LYS A 94 8.66 14.14 -10.03
C LYS A 94 8.60 14.05 -8.51
N LEU A 95 8.00 12.97 -7.99
CA LEU A 95 7.80 12.80 -6.56
C LEU A 95 9.16 12.59 -5.84
N GLN A 96 9.30 13.20 -4.67
CA GLN A 96 10.47 13.05 -3.82
C GLN A 96 10.19 11.94 -2.79
N ILE A 97 10.94 10.83 -2.86
CA ILE A 97 10.75 9.69 -1.97
C ILE A 97 12.09 9.29 -1.36
N LEU A 98 12.10 9.08 -0.06
CA LEU A 98 13.22 8.56 0.70
C LEU A 98 12.83 7.19 1.27
N PHE A 99 13.30 6.13 0.62
CA PHE A 99 13.13 4.75 1.05
C PHE A 99 14.15 4.34 2.13
N ASP A 100 13.89 3.20 2.77
CA ASP A 100 14.70 2.66 3.88
C ASP A 100 14.86 3.66 5.04
N PHE A 101 13.85 4.50 5.23
CA PHE A 101 13.86 5.56 6.23
C PHE A 101 13.13 5.15 7.50
N SER A 102 13.87 4.97 8.57
CA SER A 102 13.31 4.67 9.89
C SER A 102 13.17 5.92 10.74
N ILE A 103 11.93 6.29 11.09
CA ILE A 103 11.65 7.43 11.96
C ILE A 103 12.08 7.09 13.39
N ILE A 104 12.96 7.92 13.97
CA ILE A 104 13.41 7.81 15.36
C ILE A 104 12.56 8.69 16.26
N SER A 105 12.31 9.93 15.84
CA SER A 105 11.54 10.88 16.65
C SER A 105 10.86 11.94 15.79
N ARG A 106 9.74 12.43 16.30
CA ARG A 106 9.02 13.60 15.82
C ARG A 106 8.96 14.63 16.94
N LYS A 107 9.28 15.87 16.66
CA LYS A 107 9.20 16.97 17.62
C LYS A 107 8.45 18.13 16.98
N GLN A 108 7.27 18.43 17.52
CA GLN A 108 6.49 19.60 17.13
C GLN A 108 7.02 20.84 17.84
N ASN A 109 7.34 21.87 17.07
CA ASN A 109 7.59 23.22 17.54
C ASN A 109 6.42 24.12 17.14
N MET A 110 6.39 25.39 17.58
CA MET A 110 5.23 26.27 17.33
C MET A 110 4.81 26.34 15.85
N ASN A 111 5.75 26.31 14.90
CA ASN A 111 5.45 26.55 13.47
C ASN A 111 5.96 25.43 12.55
N HIS A 112 6.62 24.41 13.04
CA HIS A 112 7.15 23.32 12.25
C HIS A 112 7.36 22.05 13.04
N LEU A 113 7.30 20.94 12.33
CA LEU A 113 7.70 19.63 12.81
C LEU A 113 9.16 19.38 12.43
N THR A 114 9.94 18.83 13.35
CA THR A 114 11.25 18.25 13.04
C THR A 114 11.16 16.74 13.12
N LEU A 115 11.38 16.09 11.99
CA LEU A 115 11.50 14.65 11.88
C LEU A 115 12.96 14.25 11.94
N THR A 116 13.31 13.34 12.84
CA THR A 116 14.63 12.71 12.87
C THR A 116 14.48 11.25 12.48
N GLY A 117 15.29 10.78 11.56
CA GLY A 117 15.30 9.40 11.12
C GLY A 117 16.65 8.93 10.62
N ILE A 118 16.76 7.64 10.39
CA ILE A 118 17.94 6.99 9.81
C ILE A 118 17.59 6.45 8.43
N CYS A 119 18.46 6.71 7.46
CA CYS A 119 18.43 6.11 6.14
C CYS A 119 19.86 5.73 5.75
N ARG A 120 20.10 4.45 5.42
CA ARG A 120 21.43 3.96 4.99
C ARG A 120 22.57 4.39 5.90
N ASP A 121 22.40 4.20 7.21
CA ASP A 121 23.37 4.53 8.27
C ASP A 121 23.64 6.03 8.49
N GLU A 122 22.90 6.92 7.82
CA GLU A 122 22.96 8.36 8.02
C GLU A 122 21.76 8.87 8.82
N ILE A 123 22.01 9.85 9.69
CA ILE A 123 20.96 10.52 10.45
C ILE A 123 20.48 11.75 9.66
N TYR A 124 19.19 11.81 9.44
CA TYR A 124 18.52 12.92 8.76
C TYR A 124 17.69 13.73 9.76
N HIS A 125 17.79 15.06 9.61
CA HIS A 125 16.90 16.00 10.29
C HIS A 125 16.13 16.78 9.22
N ILE A 126 14.83 16.55 9.15
CA ILE A 126 13.96 17.11 8.13
C ILE A 126 12.93 17.99 8.83
N GLN A 127 12.66 19.17 8.30
CA GLN A 127 11.63 20.07 8.80
C GLN A 127 10.45 20.12 7.84
N ALA A 128 9.23 20.18 8.39
CA ALA A 128 8.01 20.42 7.63
C ALA A 128 6.97 21.18 8.46
N GLU A 129 6.00 21.75 7.77
CA GLU A 129 4.83 22.37 8.40
C GLU A 129 3.80 21.30 8.80
N ASN A 130 3.62 20.29 7.95
CA ASN A 130 2.64 19.23 8.11
C ASN A 130 3.28 17.84 8.10
N TYR A 131 2.65 16.92 8.82
CA TYR A 131 2.97 15.50 8.80
C TYR A 131 1.69 14.69 8.58
N VAL A 132 1.76 13.73 7.67
CA VAL A 132 0.65 12.83 7.36
C VAL A 132 1.14 11.39 7.41
N ASP A 133 0.53 10.56 8.24
CA ASP A 133 0.76 9.12 8.26
C ASP A 133 -0.27 8.42 7.37
N THR A 134 0.20 7.74 6.33
CA THR A 134 -0.67 7.01 5.39
C THR A 134 -0.53 5.50 5.52
N THR A 135 0.25 5.04 6.50
CA THR A 135 0.52 3.62 6.73
C THR A 135 -0.65 2.90 7.43
N GLU A 136 -0.52 1.60 7.57
CA GLU A 136 -1.46 0.75 8.28
C GLU A 136 -1.37 0.83 9.81
N ALA A 137 -0.37 1.54 10.36
CA ALA A 137 -0.07 1.56 11.80
C ALA A 137 -1.25 1.96 12.70
N PHE A 138 -2.18 2.73 12.16
CA PHE A 138 -3.36 3.22 12.90
C PHE A 138 -4.68 2.68 12.34
N ALA A 139 -4.64 1.61 11.53
CA ALA A 139 -5.82 1.10 10.82
C ALA A 139 -6.96 0.74 11.79
N GLN A 140 -6.68 0.09 12.90
CA GLN A 140 -7.69 -0.28 13.90
C GLN A 140 -8.39 0.95 14.52
N GLN A 141 -7.66 2.06 14.70
CA GLN A 141 -8.20 3.29 15.27
C GLN A 141 -8.96 4.13 14.24
N ALA A 142 -8.53 4.07 12.98
CA ALA A 142 -9.08 4.86 11.89
C ALA A 142 -10.28 4.20 11.19
N ALA A 143 -10.48 2.89 11.39
CA ALA A 143 -11.51 2.13 10.72
C ALA A 143 -12.92 2.41 11.27
N ASP A 144 -13.89 2.38 10.37
CA ASP A 144 -15.32 2.30 10.68
C ASP A 144 -15.76 0.82 10.60
N GLY A 145 -15.80 0.17 11.76
CA GLY A 145 -16.16 -1.24 11.87
C GLY A 145 -14.96 -2.19 11.90
N ILE A 146 -15.15 -3.37 11.31
CA ILE A 146 -14.19 -4.47 11.39
C ILE A 146 -13.02 -4.24 10.43
N VAL A 147 -11.81 -4.35 10.95
CA VAL A 147 -10.58 -4.47 10.16
C VAL A 147 -10.27 -5.96 10.00
N THR A 148 -10.03 -6.39 8.76
CA THR A 148 -9.58 -7.73 8.44
C THR A 148 -8.10 -7.71 8.06
N GLU A 149 -7.39 -8.73 8.50
CA GLU A 149 -5.97 -8.90 8.20
C GLU A 149 -5.74 -10.25 7.53
N SER A 150 -4.87 -10.28 6.53
CA SER A 150 -4.50 -11.51 5.83
C SER A 150 -3.02 -11.53 5.47
N LEU A 151 -2.44 -12.73 5.39
CA LEU A 151 -1.18 -12.97 4.73
C LEU A 151 -1.43 -13.58 3.37
N ASN A 152 -0.98 -12.91 2.32
CA ASN A 152 -1.25 -13.30 0.95
C ASN A 152 -0.08 -14.08 0.35
N LEU A 153 -0.40 -15.13 -0.39
CA LEU A 153 0.57 -15.97 -1.09
C LEU A 153 0.34 -15.88 -2.59
N LEU A 154 1.39 -15.61 -3.35
CA LEU A 154 1.40 -15.67 -4.81
C LEU A 154 1.77 -17.08 -5.27
N ILE A 155 0.89 -17.71 -6.03
CA ILE A 155 1.03 -19.10 -6.45
C ILE A 155 0.90 -19.19 -7.96
N TRP A 156 1.88 -19.81 -8.61
CA TRP A 156 1.83 -20.11 -10.03
C TRP A 156 1.01 -21.39 -10.28
N LYS A 157 0.07 -21.33 -11.22
CA LYS A 157 -0.76 -22.46 -11.64
C LYS A 157 -0.06 -23.28 -12.70
N ASN A 158 -0.06 -24.58 -12.54
CA ASN A 158 0.40 -25.50 -13.60
C ASN A 158 -0.78 -26.05 -14.42
N GLY A 159 -1.57 -25.14 -14.99
CA GLY A 159 -2.64 -25.48 -15.95
C GLY A 159 -3.90 -26.09 -15.34
N LYS A 160 -4.08 -26.07 -14.03
CA LYS A 160 -5.24 -26.58 -13.30
C LYS A 160 -5.97 -25.46 -12.57
N ASP A 161 -7.21 -25.76 -12.12
CA ASP A 161 -7.93 -24.88 -11.22
C ASP A 161 -7.15 -24.66 -9.92
N PRO A 162 -7.30 -23.49 -9.28
CA PRO A 162 -6.66 -23.22 -8.00
C PRO A 162 -7.06 -24.26 -6.95
N VAL A 163 -6.12 -24.60 -6.07
CA VAL A 163 -6.39 -25.51 -4.96
C VAL A 163 -7.39 -24.87 -4.00
N ILE A 164 -8.47 -25.55 -3.70
CA ILE A 164 -9.47 -25.08 -2.74
C ILE A 164 -8.87 -25.16 -1.33
N CYS A 165 -8.72 -24.00 -0.68
CA CYS A 165 -8.35 -23.89 0.71
C CYS A 165 -9.58 -23.44 1.53
N PRO A 166 -10.10 -24.27 2.45
CA PRO A 166 -11.37 -23.99 3.16
C PRO A 166 -11.37 -22.68 3.98
N HIS A 167 -10.19 -22.16 4.31
CA HIS A 167 -10.03 -21.00 5.19
C HIS A 167 -9.38 -19.81 4.49
N ALA A 168 -9.27 -19.82 3.17
CA ALA A 168 -8.62 -18.75 2.41
C ALA A 168 -9.50 -18.32 1.24
N ALA A 169 -9.47 -17.03 0.90
CA ALA A 169 -10.04 -16.53 -0.35
C ALA A 169 -9.03 -16.75 -1.48
N ILE A 170 -9.55 -17.03 -2.68
CA ILE A 170 -8.74 -17.26 -3.88
C ILE A 170 -9.08 -16.16 -4.89
N HIS A 171 -8.04 -15.44 -5.31
CA HIS A 171 -8.13 -14.45 -6.38
C HIS A 171 -7.38 -15.00 -7.59
N ASP A 172 -8.13 -15.50 -8.55
CA ASP A 172 -7.57 -16.16 -9.75
C ASP A 172 -7.24 -15.15 -10.85
N PHE A 173 -6.07 -15.31 -11.47
CA PHE A 173 -5.59 -14.55 -12.62
C PHE A 173 -5.32 -15.52 -13.78
N PRO A 174 -6.37 -15.98 -14.48
CA PRO A 174 -6.27 -17.03 -15.50
C PRO A 174 -5.26 -16.71 -16.59
N THR A 175 -5.28 -15.46 -17.08
CA THR A 175 -4.39 -14.99 -18.16
C THR A 175 -2.93 -14.95 -17.72
N GLY A 176 -2.67 -14.61 -16.43
CA GLY A 176 -1.33 -14.56 -15.84
C GLY A 176 -0.79 -15.91 -15.41
N GLY A 177 -1.61 -16.96 -15.40
CA GLY A 177 -1.21 -18.30 -14.97
C GLY A 177 -0.88 -18.38 -13.46
N TYR A 178 -1.41 -17.48 -12.64
CA TYR A 178 -1.20 -17.47 -11.19
C TYR A 178 -2.50 -17.15 -10.45
N TYR A 179 -2.48 -17.35 -9.15
CA TYR A 179 -3.53 -16.87 -8.24
C TYR A 179 -2.92 -16.36 -6.94
N ILE A 180 -3.71 -15.57 -6.21
CA ILE A 180 -3.39 -15.13 -4.87
C ILE A 180 -4.27 -15.88 -3.89
N LEU A 181 -3.65 -16.50 -2.91
CA LEU A 181 -4.31 -17.12 -1.78
C LEU A 181 -4.28 -16.11 -0.63
N GLU A 182 -5.43 -15.53 -0.31
CA GLU A 182 -5.60 -14.60 0.79
C GLU A 182 -5.97 -15.39 2.05
N MET A 183 -5.03 -15.48 2.98
CA MET A 183 -5.17 -16.28 4.20
C MET A 183 -5.45 -15.36 5.38
N PRO A 184 -6.63 -15.43 6.02
CA PRO A 184 -6.90 -14.70 7.25
C PRO A 184 -5.83 -15.01 8.31
N VAL A 185 -5.38 -13.99 9.02
CA VAL A 185 -4.37 -14.13 10.06
C VAL A 185 -4.97 -13.93 11.45
N ASP A 186 -4.36 -14.57 12.42
CA ASP A 186 -4.60 -14.30 13.83
C ASP A 186 -3.71 -13.14 14.27
N THR A 187 -4.31 -12.06 14.71
CA THR A 187 -3.63 -10.82 15.12
C THR A 187 -2.69 -10.98 16.32
N GLU A 188 -2.79 -12.10 17.05
CA GLU A 188 -1.89 -12.40 18.16
C GLU A 188 -0.53 -12.95 17.70
N MET A 189 -0.40 -13.36 16.43
CA MET A 189 0.81 -13.94 15.90
C MET A 189 1.77 -12.88 15.34
N THR A 190 3.07 -13.12 15.51
CA THR A 190 4.11 -12.35 14.82
C THR A 190 4.18 -12.71 13.35
N TYR A 191 4.65 -11.78 12.49
CA TYR A 191 4.79 -12.03 11.06
C TYR A 191 5.56 -13.34 10.71
N PRO A 192 6.69 -13.70 11.34
CA PRO A 192 7.34 -14.98 11.09
C PRO A 192 6.47 -16.21 11.42
N GLN A 193 5.65 -16.14 12.48
CA GLN A 193 4.71 -17.21 12.85
C GLN A 193 3.60 -17.35 11.82
N LEU A 194 3.01 -16.23 11.40
CA LEU A 194 1.99 -16.18 10.35
C LEU A 194 2.51 -16.76 9.03
N ARG A 195 3.73 -16.36 8.63
CA ARG A 195 4.36 -16.88 7.42
C ARG A 195 4.57 -18.39 7.50
N LYS A 196 5.01 -18.90 8.64
CA LYS A 196 5.16 -20.34 8.87
C LYS A 196 3.83 -21.07 8.74
N GLN A 197 2.77 -20.58 9.41
CA GLN A 197 1.42 -21.14 9.34
C GLN A 197 0.87 -21.17 7.91
N ALA A 198 1.05 -20.07 7.17
CA ALA A 198 0.62 -19.98 5.78
C ALA A 198 1.32 -21.00 4.88
N LEU A 199 2.61 -21.20 5.07
CA LEU A 199 3.39 -22.21 4.32
C LEU A 199 2.96 -23.64 4.67
N GLU A 200 2.70 -23.92 5.94
CA GLU A 200 2.19 -25.21 6.41
C GLU A 200 0.80 -25.49 5.82
N LEU A 201 -0.14 -24.54 5.88
CA LEU A 201 -1.46 -24.64 5.28
C LEU A 201 -1.38 -24.88 3.76
N PHE A 202 -0.57 -24.11 3.05
CA PHE A 202 -0.36 -24.31 1.61
C PHE A 202 0.19 -25.72 1.33
N SER A 203 1.11 -26.21 2.15
CA SER A 203 1.71 -27.53 1.98
C SER A 203 0.67 -28.65 2.25
N CYS A 204 -0.23 -28.47 3.22
CA CYS A 204 -1.26 -29.45 3.56
C CYS A 204 -2.41 -29.50 2.53
N THR A 205 -2.72 -28.38 1.89
CA THR A 205 -3.77 -28.31 0.85
C THR A 205 -3.31 -28.89 -0.49
N ARG A 206 -2.01 -29.15 -0.63
CA ARG A 206 -1.36 -29.54 -1.89
C ARG A 206 -1.29 -31.06 -2.08
N THR A 207 -2.42 -31.74 -2.08
CA THR A 207 -2.40 -33.22 -2.17
C THR A 207 -1.99 -33.77 -3.55
N ASP A 208 -2.19 -33.01 -4.67
CA ASP A 208 -1.85 -33.48 -6.03
C ASP A 208 -1.52 -32.36 -7.01
N SER A 209 -1.33 -31.12 -6.57
CA SER A 209 -1.09 -30.02 -7.50
C SER A 209 0.41 -29.79 -7.72
N SER A 210 0.75 -29.56 -8.97
CA SER A 210 2.08 -29.08 -9.39
C SER A 210 2.22 -27.55 -9.25
N ASP A 211 1.30 -26.91 -8.56
CA ASP A 211 1.32 -25.47 -8.27
C ASP A 211 2.55 -25.10 -7.46
N LEU A 212 3.17 -23.98 -7.76
CA LEU A 212 4.40 -23.53 -7.12
C LEU A 212 4.13 -22.24 -6.35
N LEU A 213 4.49 -22.23 -5.08
CA LEU A 213 4.56 -21.00 -4.32
C LEU A 213 5.70 -20.13 -4.85
N LEU A 214 5.35 -18.98 -5.42
CA LEU A 214 6.31 -18.02 -5.94
C LEU A 214 6.80 -17.09 -4.81
N LYS A 215 5.87 -16.58 -4.01
CA LYS A 215 6.20 -15.60 -2.96
C LYS A 215 5.12 -15.58 -1.87
N ALA A 216 5.52 -15.36 -0.63
CA ALA A 216 4.63 -14.84 0.42
C ALA A 216 4.75 -13.32 0.45
N ALA A 217 3.65 -12.63 0.73
CA ALA A 217 3.64 -11.18 0.88
C ALA A 217 4.68 -10.71 1.91
N ASP A 218 5.26 -9.55 1.68
CA ASP A 218 6.26 -8.97 2.60
C ASP A 218 5.61 -8.25 3.79
N ARG A 219 4.30 -7.97 3.68
CA ARG A 219 3.49 -7.31 4.71
C ARG A 219 2.14 -7.99 4.85
N ILE A 220 1.52 -7.83 6.02
CA ILE A 220 0.12 -8.18 6.24
C ILE A 220 -0.75 -7.27 5.37
N CYS A 221 -1.70 -7.86 4.67
CA CYS A 221 -2.74 -7.13 3.98
C CYS A 221 -3.80 -6.70 4.99
N VAL A 222 -4.04 -5.42 5.09
CA VAL A 222 -5.04 -4.84 5.98
C VAL A 222 -6.19 -4.30 5.13
N ARG A 223 -7.42 -4.68 5.45
CA ARG A 223 -8.63 -4.21 4.77
C ARG A 223 -9.63 -3.68 5.78
N GLY A 224 -10.36 -2.67 5.39
CA GLY A 224 -11.42 -2.06 6.18
C GLY A 224 -11.92 -0.79 5.50
N ARG A 225 -12.76 -0.06 6.21
CA ARG A 225 -13.26 1.24 5.78
C ARG A 225 -12.84 2.30 6.78
N GLN A 226 -12.25 3.36 6.31
CA GLN A 226 -11.91 4.49 7.18
C GLN A 226 -13.12 5.42 7.31
N SER A 227 -13.49 5.75 8.56
CA SER A 227 -14.61 6.65 8.85
C SER A 227 -14.26 8.12 8.58
N SER A 228 -13.07 8.55 9.02
CA SER A 228 -12.62 9.93 8.94
C SER A 228 -11.10 10.03 9.00
N VAL A 229 -10.58 11.21 8.64
CA VAL A 229 -9.19 11.58 8.93
C VAL A 229 -9.05 11.82 10.42
N ILE A 230 -8.02 11.24 11.03
CA ILE A 230 -7.68 11.56 12.42
C ILE A 230 -6.68 12.70 12.41
N SER A 231 -6.90 13.70 13.24
CA SER A 231 -5.98 14.82 13.46
C SER A 231 -5.65 14.93 14.93
N ASP A 232 -4.36 15.00 15.26
CA ASP A 232 -3.88 15.23 16.61
C ASP A 232 -2.74 16.27 16.63
N SER A 233 -2.14 16.49 17.80
CA SER A 233 -1.00 17.41 17.95
C SER A 233 0.25 16.98 17.16
N ASN A 234 0.30 15.77 16.63
CA ASN A 234 1.43 15.20 15.91
C ASN A 234 1.24 15.19 14.38
N GLY A 235 0.06 15.56 13.90
CA GLY A 235 -0.26 15.62 12.48
C GLY A 235 -1.57 14.92 12.11
N PHE A 236 -1.61 14.36 10.91
CA PHE A 236 -2.79 13.71 10.35
C PHE A 236 -2.54 12.22 10.12
N ILE A 237 -3.59 11.43 10.21
CA ILE A 237 -3.61 10.01 9.89
C ILE A 237 -4.66 9.75 8.82
N LEU A 238 -4.21 9.22 7.69
CA LEU A 238 -5.03 8.80 6.55
C LEU A 238 -4.59 7.40 6.11
N CYS A 239 -5.12 6.34 6.72
CA CYS A 239 -4.71 4.97 6.40
C CYS A 239 -5.13 4.58 4.97
N SER A 240 -4.15 4.50 4.07
CA SER A 240 -4.35 4.17 2.66
C SER A 240 -4.99 2.79 2.47
N CYS A 241 -4.59 1.81 3.28
CA CYS A 241 -5.09 0.43 3.26
C CYS A 241 -6.59 0.32 3.56
N LEU A 242 -7.21 1.31 4.23
CA LEU A 242 -8.64 1.38 4.51
C LEU A 242 -9.46 1.98 3.35
N SER A 243 -8.98 1.89 2.14
CA SER A 243 -9.68 2.28 0.92
C SER A 243 -10.25 1.05 0.20
N GLU A 244 -11.33 1.23 -0.54
CA GLU A 244 -12.00 0.13 -1.26
C GLU A 244 -11.09 -0.52 -2.30
N ASP A 245 -10.32 0.31 -3.02
CA ASP A 245 -9.33 -0.07 -4.02
C ASP A 245 -8.18 0.95 -4.08
N LEU A 246 -7.15 0.64 -4.85
CA LEU A 246 -5.96 1.49 -4.97
C LEU A 246 -6.24 2.86 -5.60
N LEU A 247 -7.19 2.96 -6.55
CA LEU A 247 -7.56 4.25 -7.15
C LEU A 247 -8.39 5.09 -6.18
N HIS A 248 -9.24 4.44 -5.37
CA HIS A 248 -9.95 5.11 -4.28
C HIS A 248 -8.98 5.62 -3.21
N ALA A 249 -7.91 4.87 -2.91
CA ALA A 249 -6.87 5.36 -2.01
C ALA A 249 -6.22 6.65 -2.54
N MET A 250 -5.93 6.72 -3.85
CA MET A 250 -5.40 7.93 -4.48
C MET A 250 -6.41 9.10 -4.44
N GLU A 251 -7.69 8.85 -4.76
CA GLU A 251 -8.72 9.88 -4.68
C GLU A 251 -8.86 10.46 -3.28
N ARG A 252 -8.80 9.61 -2.27
CA ARG A 252 -8.82 10.04 -0.86
C ARG A 252 -7.59 10.86 -0.48
N GLY A 253 -6.40 10.47 -0.96
CA GLY A 253 -5.19 11.25 -0.74
C GLY A 253 -5.26 12.63 -1.35
N GLU A 254 -5.77 12.75 -2.58
CA GLU A 254 -5.95 14.03 -3.26
C GLU A 254 -7.04 14.90 -2.58
N GLN A 255 -8.16 14.27 -2.15
CA GLN A 255 -9.20 14.96 -1.40
C GLN A 255 -8.68 15.49 -0.07
N PHE A 256 -7.91 14.66 0.66
CA PHE A 256 -7.27 15.04 1.91
C PHE A 256 -6.37 16.27 1.72
N TRP A 257 -5.54 16.27 0.66
CA TRP A 257 -4.67 17.40 0.37
C TRP A 257 -5.46 18.70 0.18
N ARG A 258 -6.58 18.65 -0.57
CA ARG A 258 -7.44 19.81 -0.78
C ARG A 258 -8.09 20.33 0.50
N ASP A 259 -8.51 19.42 1.39
CA ASP A 259 -9.28 19.78 2.57
C ASP A 259 -8.41 20.28 3.73
N TYR A 260 -7.16 19.84 3.82
CA TYR A 260 -6.32 20.04 5.01
C TYR A 260 -4.96 20.68 4.74
N LEU A 261 -4.41 20.62 3.53
CA LEU A 261 -3.03 21.04 3.24
C LEU A 261 -2.92 22.17 2.20
N CYS A 262 -3.98 22.41 1.45
CA CYS A 262 -4.02 23.44 0.38
C CYS A 262 -4.12 24.85 0.93
#